data_514f520934104bdaf8aaae0963080428
#
_entry.id   514f520934104bdaf8aaae0963080428
#
_cell.length_a   1.000
_cell.length_b   1.000
_cell.length_c   1.000
_cell.angle_alpha   90.00
_cell.angle_beta   90.00
_cell.angle_gamma   90.00
#
_symmetry.space_group_name_H-M   'P 1'
#
loop_
_entity.id
_entity.type
_entity.pdbx_description
1 polymer ?
#
loop_
_entity_poly.entity_id
_entity_poly.type
_entity_poly.pdbx_seq_one_letter_code
_entity_poly.pdbx_strand_id
1 'polypeptide(L)'
;MSTTVAASEAAPAPRRGLGTAVTSMAVTAIWAAFAIAAPTVILYRHSRDNDGGGAKVGGDTVTMAQIAFKPSTLVVARGTEVSFVNKDTAPHTVTQNGGGIDSGVLNPGKTFTLKVSDAFEYTCTIHPSMKAKIVLSG
;
A
#
# COMPACT_ATOMS: atom_id res chain seq x y z
N MET A 1 8.22 18.13 63.38
CA MET A 1 9.20 19.21 63.46
C MET A 1 9.58 19.59 62.03
N SER A 2 9.31 20.83 61.70
CA SER A 2 9.89 21.72 60.70
C SER A 2 9.66 21.39 59.21
N THR A 3 8.63 21.84 58.67
CA THR A 3 8.44 22.96 57.68
C THR A 3 9.70 23.50 57.01
N THR A 4 9.74 23.48 55.68
CA THR A 4 10.25 24.63 54.95
C THR A 4 9.63 24.68 53.55
N VAL A 5 8.91 25.78 53.31
CA VAL A 5 8.35 26.27 52.04
C VAL A 5 9.47 27.13 51.38
N ALA A 6 9.62 26.97 50.08
CA ALA A 6 10.32 27.98 49.24
C ALA A 6 9.66 27.90 47.85
N ALA A 7 8.88 28.83 47.55
CA ALA A 7 9.04 30.14 46.93
C ALA A 7 9.20 30.02 45.39
N SER A 8 8.08 30.40 44.77
CA SER A 8 7.87 30.79 43.38
C SER A 8 8.90 31.89 42.98
N GLU A 9 9.53 31.70 41.84
CA GLU A 9 10.26 32.78 41.17
C GLU A 9 9.70 32.96 39.76
N ALA A 10 9.19 34.18 39.57
CA ALA A 10 8.51 34.64 38.37
C ALA A 10 9.52 34.98 37.27
N ALA A 11 9.20 34.59 36.04
CA ALA A 11 9.93 34.97 34.84
C ALA A 11 9.66 36.43 34.45
N PRO A 12 10.69 37.19 34.01
CA PRO A 12 10.52 38.58 33.58
C PRO A 12 9.97 38.67 32.14
N ALA A 13 9.11 39.67 31.94
CA ALA A 13 8.46 40.03 30.70
C ALA A 13 9.44 40.58 29.63
N PRO A 14 9.15 40.40 28.34
CA PRO A 14 10.00 40.95 27.26
C PRO A 14 9.73 42.45 27.08
N ARG A 15 10.83 43.19 27.01
CA ARG A 15 10.86 44.65 26.77
C ARG A 15 10.49 44.95 25.31
N ARG A 16 9.56 45.89 25.16
CA ARG A 16 9.26 46.56 23.89
C ARG A 16 10.42 47.44 23.51
N GLY A 17 11.05 47.17 22.36
CA GLY A 17 11.95 48.08 21.68
C GLY A 17 11.22 48.77 20.54
N LEU A 18 11.02 50.07 20.68
CA LEU A 18 10.62 50.98 19.58
C LEU A 18 11.87 51.34 18.78
N GLY A 19 11.67 51.50 17.50
CA GLY A 19 12.62 52.22 16.61
C GLY A 19 13.02 51.33 15.43
N THR A 20 12.87 51.68 14.25
CA THR A 20 12.74 52.89 13.46
C THR A 20 12.36 52.48 12.05
N ALA A 21 11.46 53.22 11.45
CA ALA A 21 11.14 53.13 10.05
C ALA A 21 12.38 53.44 9.19
N VAL A 22 12.67 52.56 8.25
CA VAL A 22 13.49 52.89 7.09
C VAL A 22 12.74 52.57 5.84
N THR A 23 12.43 53.62 5.17
CA THR A 23 11.81 53.79 3.90
C THR A 23 12.41 52.92 2.81
N SER A 24 11.52 52.37 2.02
CA SER A 24 11.54 52.31 0.55
C SER A 24 12.84 51.89 -0.12
N MET A 25 12.78 50.77 -0.79
CA MET A 25 13.18 50.72 -2.21
C MET A 25 12.47 49.55 -2.87
N ALA A 26 11.71 49.90 -3.88
CA ALA A 26 11.07 48.96 -4.81
C ALA A 26 12.16 48.11 -5.46
N VAL A 27 12.21 46.86 -5.05
CA VAL A 27 12.85 45.83 -5.84
C VAL A 27 11.71 45.15 -6.63
N THR A 28 11.59 45.58 -7.87
CA THR A 28 10.88 44.82 -8.85
C THR A 28 11.50 43.44 -8.94
N ALA A 29 10.98 42.54 -8.14
CA ALA A 29 11.32 41.13 -8.27
C ALA A 29 10.71 40.63 -9.58
N ILE A 30 11.59 40.46 -10.54
CA ILE A 30 11.35 39.63 -11.70
C ILE A 30 11.08 38.22 -11.19
N TRP A 31 9.83 37.90 -11.00
CA TRP A 31 9.39 36.53 -10.87
C TRP A 31 9.47 35.93 -12.28
N ALA A 32 10.73 35.62 -12.66
CA ALA A 32 10.94 34.69 -13.74
C ALA A 32 10.09 33.47 -13.48
N ALA A 33 9.24 33.21 -14.45
CA ALA A 33 8.40 32.04 -14.51
C ALA A 33 9.20 30.77 -14.14
N PHE A 34 9.16 30.39 -12.90
CA PHE A 34 9.37 29.01 -12.57
C PHE A 34 8.13 28.31 -13.11
N ALA A 35 8.27 27.81 -14.32
CA ALA A 35 7.41 26.77 -14.79
C ALA A 35 7.55 25.63 -13.77
N ILE A 36 6.69 25.66 -12.76
CA ILE A 36 6.45 24.52 -11.91
C ILE A 36 5.97 23.47 -12.89
N ALA A 37 6.90 22.61 -13.27
CA ALA A 37 6.51 21.35 -13.89
C ALA A 37 5.40 20.83 -13.01
N ALA A 38 4.20 20.82 -13.53
CA ALA A 38 3.05 20.25 -12.87
C ALA A 38 3.51 18.89 -12.35
N PRO A 39 3.30 18.59 -11.05
CA PRO A 39 3.54 17.25 -10.61
C PRO A 39 2.76 16.37 -11.57
N THR A 40 3.47 15.51 -12.24
CA THR A 40 2.84 14.44 -13.01
C THR A 40 1.91 13.79 -12.01
N VAL A 41 0.65 14.13 -12.06
CA VAL A 41 -0.38 13.42 -11.36
C VAL A 41 -0.24 12.02 -11.92
N ILE A 42 0.47 11.19 -11.18
CA ILE A 42 0.37 9.77 -11.39
C ILE A 42 -1.09 9.51 -11.13
N LEU A 43 -1.84 9.53 -12.21
CA LEU A 43 -3.17 8.96 -12.23
C LEU A 43 -2.96 7.52 -11.78
N TYR A 44 -3.11 7.31 -10.48
CA TYR A 44 -3.48 6.00 -10.01
C TYR A 44 -4.78 5.71 -10.75
N ARG A 45 -4.62 5.11 -11.93
CA ARG A 45 -5.74 4.42 -12.52
C ARG A 45 -6.13 3.42 -11.47
N HIS A 46 -7.16 3.76 -10.72
CA HIS A 46 -8.01 2.78 -10.12
C HIS A 46 -8.39 1.87 -11.29
N SER A 47 -7.60 0.81 -11.45
CA SER A 47 -8.02 -0.28 -12.30
C SER A 47 -9.33 -0.71 -11.71
N ARG A 48 -10.41 -0.36 -12.40
CA ARG A 48 -11.71 -0.93 -12.09
C ARG A 48 -11.45 -2.41 -12.05
N ASP A 49 -11.63 -2.97 -10.88
CA ASP A 49 -11.57 -4.41 -10.69
C ASP A 49 -12.62 -4.97 -11.65
N ASN A 50 -12.14 -5.40 -12.83
CA ASN A 50 -12.96 -6.18 -13.73
C ASN A 50 -13.18 -7.50 -13.01
N ASP A 51 -14.35 -7.68 -12.44
CA ASP A 51 -14.85 -8.90 -11.81
C ASP A 51 -14.98 -10.09 -12.77
N GLY A 52 -14.44 -10.00 -13.95
CA GLY A 52 -14.32 -11.07 -14.90
C GLY A 52 -12.98 -11.80 -14.73
N GLY A 53 -12.99 -13.13 -14.63
CA GLY A 53 -11.82 -13.98 -14.44
C GLY A 53 -10.77 -13.91 -15.56
N GLY A 54 -10.36 -12.67 -15.93
CA GLY A 54 -9.34 -12.38 -16.91
C GLY A 54 -7.92 -12.38 -16.35
N ALA A 55 -6.94 -12.44 -17.24
CA ALA A 55 -5.53 -12.28 -16.87
C ALA A 55 -5.23 -10.82 -16.51
N LYS A 56 -4.57 -10.60 -15.37
CA LYS A 56 -4.06 -9.30 -14.95
C LYS A 56 -2.55 -9.27 -15.08
N VAL A 57 -2.03 -8.23 -15.70
CA VAL A 57 -0.59 -7.98 -15.85
C VAL A 57 -0.18 -6.85 -14.90
N GLY A 58 0.89 -7.08 -14.10
CA GLY A 58 1.48 -6.03 -13.27
C GLY A 58 0.75 -5.74 -11.96
N GLY A 59 0.04 -6.70 -11.39
CA GLY A 59 -0.46 -6.67 -10.01
C GLY A 59 0.34 -7.61 -9.12
N ASP A 60 0.28 -7.37 -7.82
CA ASP A 60 0.93 -8.18 -6.79
C ASP A 60 -0.09 -8.81 -5.82
N THR A 61 -1.37 -8.70 -6.11
CA THR A 61 -2.42 -9.14 -5.21
C THR A 61 -3.45 -10.02 -5.92
N VAL A 62 -3.73 -11.16 -5.31
CA VAL A 62 -4.86 -12.05 -5.62
C VAL A 62 -5.85 -11.97 -4.48
N THR A 63 -7.09 -11.63 -4.81
CA THR A 63 -8.19 -11.60 -3.84
C THR A 63 -8.99 -12.90 -3.93
N MET A 64 -9.28 -13.51 -2.79
CA MET A 64 -10.26 -14.60 -2.67
C MET A 64 -11.60 -14.00 -2.28
N ALA A 65 -12.57 -14.08 -3.17
CA ALA A 65 -13.92 -13.56 -2.96
C ALA A 65 -14.93 -14.32 -3.82
N GLN A 66 -16.13 -14.55 -3.32
CA GLN A 66 -17.19 -15.28 -4.01
C GLN A 66 -16.75 -16.69 -4.46
N ILE A 67 -15.98 -17.37 -3.61
CA ILE A 67 -15.41 -18.69 -3.86
C ILE A 67 -14.61 -18.72 -5.19
N ALA A 68 -13.83 -17.68 -5.43
CA ALA A 68 -12.96 -17.54 -6.60
C ALA A 68 -11.66 -16.79 -6.27
N PHE A 69 -10.58 -17.11 -6.98
CA PHE A 69 -9.39 -16.29 -7.04
C PHE A 69 -9.55 -15.19 -8.10
N LYS A 70 -9.26 -13.96 -7.73
CA LYS A 70 -9.37 -12.78 -8.61
C LYS A 70 -8.06 -11.98 -8.60
N PRO A 71 -7.37 -11.87 -9.73
CA PRO A 71 -7.64 -12.53 -11.01
C PRO A 71 -7.36 -14.04 -10.97
N SER A 72 -7.96 -14.80 -11.87
CA SER A 72 -7.70 -16.24 -12.03
C SER A 72 -6.37 -16.53 -12.76
N THR A 73 -5.83 -15.55 -13.45
CA THR A 73 -4.47 -15.57 -14.02
C THR A 73 -3.77 -14.26 -13.67
N LEU A 74 -2.69 -14.36 -12.93
CA LEU A 74 -1.85 -13.22 -12.58
C LEU A 74 -0.51 -13.33 -13.30
N VAL A 75 -0.10 -12.28 -14.03
CA VAL A 75 1.18 -12.20 -14.72
C VAL A 75 2.11 -11.29 -13.94
N VAL A 76 3.23 -11.80 -13.48
CA VAL A 76 4.23 -11.08 -12.66
C VAL A 76 5.65 -11.35 -13.12
N ALA A 77 6.58 -10.48 -12.80
CA ALA A 77 7.99 -10.73 -12.98
C ALA A 77 8.49 -11.78 -11.96
N ARG A 78 9.53 -12.54 -12.33
CA ARG A 78 10.23 -13.42 -11.39
C ARG A 78 10.73 -12.63 -10.18
N GLY A 79 10.51 -13.14 -8.99
CA GLY A 79 10.90 -12.49 -7.74
C GLY A 79 9.88 -11.49 -7.18
N THR A 80 8.77 -11.25 -7.87
CA THR A 80 7.67 -10.44 -7.33
C THR A 80 7.08 -11.10 -6.08
N GLU A 81 6.81 -10.30 -5.07
CA GLU A 81 6.07 -10.71 -3.90
C GLU A 81 4.57 -10.56 -4.17
N VAL A 82 3.82 -11.66 -4.07
CA VAL A 82 2.39 -11.70 -4.34
C VAL A 82 1.63 -11.96 -3.05
N SER A 83 0.64 -11.13 -2.78
CA SER A 83 -0.26 -11.23 -1.63
C SER A 83 -1.58 -11.89 -2.01
N PHE A 84 -1.97 -12.92 -1.30
CA PHE A 84 -3.26 -13.61 -1.41
C PHE A 84 -4.13 -13.19 -0.24
N VAL A 85 -5.19 -12.44 -0.50
CA VAL A 85 -6.05 -11.84 0.54
C VAL A 85 -7.41 -12.51 0.55
N ASN A 86 -7.80 -13.11 1.67
CA ASN A 86 -9.15 -13.64 1.82
C ASN A 86 -10.14 -12.53 2.21
N LYS A 87 -10.93 -12.08 1.25
CA LYS A 87 -12.05 -11.14 1.43
C LYS A 87 -13.40 -11.82 1.44
N ASP A 88 -13.43 -13.15 1.40
CA ASP A 88 -14.65 -13.94 1.52
C ASP A 88 -15.04 -14.13 2.99
N THR A 89 -16.24 -14.59 3.22
CA THR A 89 -16.74 -15.04 4.55
C THR A 89 -16.39 -16.49 4.85
N ALA A 90 -15.95 -17.25 3.84
CA ALA A 90 -15.50 -18.62 3.95
C ALA A 90 -13.97 -18.73 4.08
N PRO A 91 -13.43 -19.78 4.75
CA PRO A 91 -12.01 -20.07 4.76
C PRO A 91 -11.55 -20.62 3.40
N HIS A 92 -10.32 -20.30 3.01
CA HIS A 92 -9.70 -20.77 1.77
C HIS A 92 -8.27 -21.24 1.99
N THR A 93 -7.69 -21.89 0.97
CA THR A 93 -6.25 -22.20 0.92
C THR A 93 -5.67 -21.77 -0.42
N VAL A 94 -4.36 -21.58 -0.46
CA VAL A 94 -3.58 -21.42 -1.69
C VAL A 94 -2.60 -22.58 -1.74
N THR A 95 -2.94 -23.61 -2.49
CA THR A 95 -2.16 -24.86 -2.53
C THR A 95 -1.74 -25.16 -3.97
N GLN A 96 -0.43 -25.19 -4.21
CA GLN A 96 0.13 -25.46 -5.54
C GLN A 96 -0.20 -26.89 -5.99
N ASN A 97 -0.64 -27.02 -7.24
CA ASN A 97 -0.85 -28.30 -7.87
C ASN A 97 0.51 -29.02 -8.05
N GLY A 98 0.62 -30.24 -7.57
CA GLY A 98 1.87 -31.00 -7.59
C GLY A 98 2.79 -30.78 -6.39
N GLY A 99 2.40 -29.94 -5.44
CA GLY A 99 3.17 -29.69 -4.21
C GLY A 99 4.09 -28.48 -4.28
N GLY A 100 4.70 -28.11 -3.16
CA GLY A 100 5.65 -27.00 -3.02
C GLY A 100 5.08 -25.86 -2.19
N ILE A 101 3.97 -25.24 -2.58
CA ILE A 101 3.35 -24.11 -1.88
C ILE A 101 2.06 -24.57 -1.22
N ASP A 102 1.94 -24.27 0.07
CA ASP A 102 0.70 -24.43 0.83
C ASP A 102 0.59 -23.32 1.87
N SER A 103 -0.44 -22.51 1.75
CA SER A 103 -0.71 -21.41 2.69
C SER A 103 -1.30 -21.90 4.02
N GLY A 104 -1.73 -23.16 4.10
CA GLY A 104 -2.66 -23.59 5.13
C GLY A 104 -4.00 -22.87 5.00
N VAL A 105 -4.86 -22.98 6.03
CA VAL A 105 -6.19 -22.36 6.04
C VAL A 105 -6.09 -20.87 6.30
N LEU A 106 -6.57 -20.08 5.34
CA LEU A 106 -6.72 -18.63 5.42
C LEU A 106 -8.16 -18.30 5.80
N ASN A 107 -8.39 -17.97 7.06
CA ASN A 107 -9.70 -17.49 7.52
C ASN A 107 -10.04 -16.11 6.91
N PRO A 108 -11.31 -15.67 6.95
CA PRO A 108 -11.72 -14.34 6.50
C PRO A 108 -10.80 -13.22 7.01
N GLY A 109 -10.38 -12.33 6.11
CA GLY A 109 -9.48 -11.21 6.39
C GLY A 109 -7.99 -11.57 6.50
N LYS A 110 -7.60 -12.84 6.38
CA LYS A 110 -6.18 -13.25 6.42
C LYS A 110 -5.52 -13.10 5.07
N THR A 111 -4.22 -12.86 5.13
CA THR A 111 -3.34 -12.72 3.95
C THR A 111 -2.21 -13.74 4.03
N PHE A 112 -1.89 -14.34 2.90
CA PHE A 112 -0.68 -15.12 2.69
C PHE A 112 0.17 -14.43 1.63
N THR A 113 1.47 -14.34 1.85
CA THR A 113 2.41 -13.66 0.94
C THR A 113 3.47 -14.64 0.49
N LEU A 114 3.77 -14.60 -0.80
CA LEU A 114 4.72 -15.49 -1.45
C LEU A 114 5.59 -14.73 -2.44
N LYS A 115 6.90 -14.95 -2.41
CA LYS A 115 7.83 -14.52 -3.46
C LYS A 115 7.83 -15.52 -4.60
N VAL A 116 7.38 -15.08 -5.78
CA VAL A 116 7.21 -15.93 -6.96
C VAL A 116 8.55 -16.19 -7.63
N SER A 117 9.01 -17.42 -7.62
CA SER A 117 10.22 -17.87 -8.35
C SER A 117 9.90 -18.47 -9.71
N ASP A 118 8.77 -19.13 -9.84
CA ASP A 118 8.37 -19.85 -11.04
C ASP A 118 6.88 -19.71 -11.30
N ALA A 119 6.44 -20.00 -12.53
CA ALA A 119 5.03 -20.10 -12.86
C ALA A 119 4.43 -21.36 -12.21
N PHE A 120 3.21 -21.25 -11.70
CA PHE A 120 2.52 -22.41 -11.10
C PHE A 120 1.00 -22.26 -11.16
N GLU A 121 0.31 -23.39 -11.12
CA GLU A 121 -1.12 -23.47 -10.89
C GLU A 121 -1.41 -23.82 -9.44
N TYR A 122 -2.51 -23.30 -8.94
CA TYR A 122 -2.93 -23.54 -7.55
C TYR A 122 -4.45 -23.67 -7.43
N THR A 123 -4.86 -24.35 -6.38
CA THR A 123 -6.25 -24.68 -6.10
C THR A 123 -6.53 -24.41 -4.62
N CYS A 124 -7.77 -24.08 -4.28
CA CYS A 124 -8.23 -24.13 -2.90
C CYS A 124 -8.62 -25.57 -2.55
N THR A 125 -8.00 -26.17 -1.52
CA THR A 125 -8.31 -27.55 -1.11
C THR A 125 -9.70 -27.69 -0.47
N ILE A 126 -10.25 -26.60 0.09
CA ILE A 126 -11.59 -26.56 0.69
C ILE A 126 -12.68 -26.46 -0.39
N HIS A 127 -12.37 -25.73 -1.50
CA HIS A 127 -13.28 -25.51 -2.61
C HIS A 127 -12.59 -25.88 -3.92
N PRO A 128 -12.59 -27.16 -4.33
CA PRO A 128 -11.77 -27.65 -5.46
C PRO A 128 -12.11 -27.05 -6.84
N SER A 129 -13.26 -26.40 -6.98
CA SER A 129 -13.63 -25.64 -8.19
C SER A 129 -12.86 -24.32 -8.31
N MET A 130 -12.30 -23.82 -7.21
CA MET A 130 -11.56 -22.56 -7.12
C MET A 130 -10.11 -22.80 -7.53
N LYS A 131 -9.80 -22.48 -8.80
CA LYS A 131 -8.50 -22.72 -9.44
C LYS A 131 -7.96 -21.43 -10.06
N ALA A 132 -6.64 -21.26 -10.05
CA ALA A 132 -5.99 -20.11 -10.66
C ALA A 132 -4.52 -20.43 -10.98
N LYS A 133 -3.82 -19.47 -11.61
CA LYS A 133 -2.40 -19.62 -11.97
C LYS A 133 -1.64 -18.31 -11.88
N ILE A 134 -0.37 -18.43 -11.57
CA ILE A 134 0.65 -17.40 -11.74
C ILE A 134 1.44 -17.70 -13.01
N VAL A 135 1.68 -16.68 -13.82
CA VAL A 135 2.47 -16.74 -15.05
C VAL A 135 3.60 -15.72 -14.95
N LEU A 136 4.80 -16.07 -15.38
CA LEU A 136 5.90 -15.11 -15.41
C LEU A 136 5.82 -14.26 -16.68
N SER A 137 6.02 -12.96 -16.51
CA SER A 137 6.33 -12.07 -17.64
C SER A 137 7.73 -12.36 -18.13
N GLY A 138 7.90 -12.49 -19.42
CA GLY A 138 9.21 -12.63 -20.09
C GLY A 138 10.03 -11.36 -20.00
#